data_2ddf2fbab1aa61c21412cdb917b5ed03
#
_entry.id   2ddf2fbab1aa61c21412cdb917b5ed03
#
_cell.length_a   1.000
_cell.length_b   1.000
_cell.length_c   1.000
_cell.angle_alpha   90.00
_cell.angle_beta   90.00
_cell.angle_gamma   90.00
#
_symmetry.space_group_name_H-M   'P 1'
#
loop_
_entity.id
_entity.type
_entity.pdbx_description
1 polymer ?
#
loop_
_entity_poly.entity_id
_entity_poly.type
_entity_poly.pdbx_seq_one_letter_code
_entity_poly.pdbx_strand_id
1 'polypeptide(L)'
;TGILDPSSNVQFGEGGAGTFSDGKLTTGTHDPRIATVFRTLAAAGAPEDILWQHKPHIGTDLLRDVVKAIRLELLELGCDVRFGHCLTGLEIRNGQLTALKAQGPQGAYDLPCDALILAPGHSARDTFELLLEAGVPLAPKPFAIGVRIEHAQAALSQAQFGPAWQRLPAADYKPVSYTHLTLPTNREV
;
A
#
# COMPACT_ATOMS: atom_id res chain seq x y z
N THR A 1 -15.83 -16.90 8.53
CA THR A 1 -15.78 -18.28 7.98
C THR A 1 -14.47 -19.00 8.29
N GLY A 2 -13.37 -18.30 8.67
CA GLY A 2 -12.06 -18.88 8.96
C GLY A 2 -11.29 -19.43 7.75
N ILE A 3 -11.82 -19.30 6.55
CA ILE A 3 -11.17 -19.71 5.31
C ILE A 3 -10.56 -18.46 4.67
N LEU A 4 -9.24 -18.52 4.40
CA LEU A 4 -8.53 -17.48 3.69
C LEU A 4 -8.90 -17.53 2.19
N ASP A 5 -9.37 -16.41 1.65
CA ASP A 5 -9.46 -16.21 0.21
C ASP A 5 -8.14 -15.63 -0.28
N PRO A 6 -7.36 -16.33 -1.12
CA PRO A 6 -6.09 -15.84 -1.60
C PRO A 6 -6.23 -14.62 -2.53
N SER A 7 -7.38 -14.42 -3.14
CA SER A 7 -7.65 -13.33 -4.09
C SER A 7 -8.30 -12.11 -3.43
N SER A 8 -8.86 -12.25 -2.23
CA SER A 8 -9.57 -11.18 -1.53
C SER A 8 -9.35 -11.27 -0.02
N ASN A 9 -8.43 -10.49 0.51
CA ASN A 9 -8.05 -10.49 1.91
C ASN A 9 -7.45 -9.14 2.33
N VAL A 10 -6.82 -9.07 3.51
CA VAL A 10 -6.22 -7.83 4.04
C VAL A 10 -5.06 -7.27 3.19
N GLN A 11 -4.52 -8.02 2.27
CA GLN A 11 -3.40 -7.59 1.40
C GLN A 11 -3.87 -7.05 0.05
N PHE A 12 -5.05 -7.48 -0.41
CA PHE A 12 -5.59 -7.18 -1.73
C PHE A 12 -6.99 -6.56 -1.61
N GLY A 13 -7.31 -5.71 -2.56
CA GLY A 13 -8.60 -5.05 -2.65
C GLY A 13 -8.48 -3.54 -2.55
N GLU A 14 -9.62 -2.87 -2.64
CA GLU A 14 -9.73 -1.41 -2.63
C GLU A 14 -9.17 -0.83 -1.33
N GLY A 15 -8.20 0.08 -1.43
CA GLY A 15 -7.49 0.68 -0.29
C GLY A 15 -6.37 -0.18 0.30
N GLY A 16 -6.22 -1.43 -0.16
CA GLY A 16 -5.14 -2.33 0.24
C GLY A 16 -5.07 -2.57 1.75
N ALA A 17 -3.91 -2.94 2.25
CA ALA A 17 -3.66 -3.19 3.67
C ALA A 17 -3.92 -1.97 4.58
N GLY A 18 -3.90 -0.75 4.03
CA GLY A 18 -4.20 0.48 4.76
C GLY A 18 -5.61 0.50 5.35
N THR A 19 -6.60 -0.09 4.68
CA THR A 19 -7.98 -0.18 5.17
C THR A 19 -8.18 -1.15 6.34
N PHE A 20 -7.17 -1.93 6.67
CA PHE A 20 -7.15 -2.88 7.79
C PHE A 20 -6.11 -2.53 8.85
N SER A 21 -5.44 -1.39 8.72
CA SER A 21 -4.49 -0.85 9.69
C SER A 21 -4.91 0.56 10.09
N ASP A 22 -4.13 1.26 10.90
CA ASP A 22 -4.45 2.63 11.34
C ASP A 22 -4.50 3.66 10.20
N GLY A 23 -4.33 3.26 8.94
CA GLY A 23 -4.28 4.18 7.82
C GLY A 23 -3.09 5.15 7.90
N LYS A 24 -1.94 4.66 8.35
CA LYS A 24 -0.71 5.46 8.47
C LYS A 24 -0.25 5.92 7.08
N LEU A 25 0.03 7.22 6.97
CA LEU A 25 0.45 7.88 5.73
C LEU A 25 1.94 8.22 5.70
N THR A 26 2.73 7.63 6.60
CA THR A 26 4.18 7.86 6.65
C THR A 26 4.91 7.14 5.53
N THR A 27 5.83 7.84 4.88
CA THR A 27 6.70 7.29 3.84
C THR A 27 8.14 7.70 4.10
N GLY A 28 9.10 6.88 3.63
CA GLY A 28 10.51 7.24 3.61
C GLY A 28 10.95 8.06 2.39
N THR A 29 10.01 8.37 1.50
CA THR A 29 10.27 9.14 0.28
C THR A 29 10.08 10.64 0.55
N HIS A 30 10.95 11.47 0.00
CA HIS A 30 10.85 12.93 0.03
C HIS A 30 10.54 13.44 -1.39
N ASP A 31 9.25 13.46 -1.74
CA ASP A 31 8.80 13.89 -3.07
C ASP A 31 7.72 14.98 -2.91
N PRO A 32 7.79 16.08 -3.66
CA PRO A 32 6.81 17.17 -3.56
C PRO A 32 5.38 16.74 -3.92
N ARG A 33 5.22 15.64 -4.67
CA ARG A 33 3.91 15.06 -5.02
C ARG A 33 3.17 14.47 -3.82
N ILE A 34 3.86 14.20 -2.70
CA ILE A 34 3.23 13.74 -1.45
C ILE A 34 2.14 14.71 -0.99
N ALA A 35 2.40 16.02 -1.09
CA ALA A 35 1.41 17.02 -0.74
C ALA A 35 0.13 16.96 -1.61
N THR A 36 0.26 16.55 -2.87
CA THR A 36 -0.91 16.32 -3.75
C THR A 36 -1.72 15.12 -3.28
N VAL A 37 -1.05 14.01 -2.92
CA VAL A 37 -1.74 12.83 -2.38
C VAL A 37 -2.53 13.19 -1.12
N PHE A 38 -1.92 13.91 -0.18
CA PHE A 38 -2.61 14.31 1.05
C PHE A 38 -3.80 15.24 0.79
N ARG A 39 -3.67 16.20 -0.12
CA ARG A 39 -4.79 17.06 -0.52
C ARG A 39 -5.92 16.26 -1.16
N THR A 40 -5.62 15.29 -2.01
CA THR A 40 -6.63 14.40 -2.60
C THR A 40 -7.37 13.60 -1.53
N LEU A 41 -6.65 13.04 -0.56
CA LEU A 41 -7.26 12.31 0.56
C LEU A 41 -8.15 13.23 1.41
N ALA A 42 -7.68 14.45 1.74
CA ALA A 42 -8.46 15.43 2.49
C ALA A 42 -9.71 15.86 1.72
N ALA A 43 -9.60 16.13 0.42
CA ALA A 43 -10.74 16.46 -0.44
C ALA A 43 -11.77 15.32 -0.51
N ALA A 44 -11.33 14.07 -0.39
CA ALA A 44 -12.19 12.89 -0.35
C ALA A 44 -12.76 12.58 1.05
N GLY A 45 -12.54 13.44 2.05
CA GLY A 45 -13.14 13.34 3.38
C GLY A 45 -12.19 12.84 4.48
N ALA A 46 -10.88 12.72 4.22
CA ALA A 46 -9.93 12.49 5.30
C ALA A 46 -9.83 13.74 6.20
N PRO A 47 -9.45 13.58 7.49
CA PRO A 47 -9.24 14.71 8.38
C PRO A 47 -8.21 15.69 7.80
N GLU A 48 -8.49 16.98 7.83
CA GLU A 48 -7.60 18.00 7.27
C GLU A 48 -6.24 18.07 7.98
N ASP A 49 -6.16 17.61 9.23
CA ASP A 49 -4.94 17.62 10.03
C ASP A 49 -3.83 16.75 9.44
N ILE A 50 -4.14 15.79 8.55
CA ILE A 50 -3.13 15.03 7.81
C ILE A 50 -2.21 15.93 6.97
N LEU A 51 -2.63 17.15 6.64
CA LEU A 51 -1.86 18.08 5.81
C LEU A 51 -0.65 18.68 6.56
N TRP A 52 -0.67 18.69 7.91
CA TRP A 52 0.38 19.30 8.73
C TRP A 52 0.90 18.41 9.87
N GLN A 53 0.26 17.29 10.16
CA GLN A 53 0.73 16.36 11.19
C GLN A 53 2.06 15.72 10.79
N HIS A 54 2.96 15.55 11.77
CA HIS A 54 4.25 14.91 11.55
C HIS A 54 4.13 13.40 11.24
N LYS A 55 3.15 12.73 11.83
CA LYS A 55 2.84 11.31 11.61
C LYS A 55 1.36 11.14 11.26
N PRO A 56 0.96 11.58 10.05
CA PRO A 56 -0.46 11.57 9.69
C PRO A 56 -1.01 10.15 9.57
N HIS A 57 -2.25 9.99 10.01
CA HIS A 57 -3.03 8.76 9.86
C HIS A 57 -4.51 9.10 9.69
N ILE A 58 -5.25 8.28 8.97
CA ILE A 58 -6.68 8.52 8.72
C ILE A 58 -7.57 7.73 9.67
N GLY A 59 -7.13 6.55 10.11
CA GLY A 59 -7.96 5.57 10.81
C GLY A 59 -8.66 4.60 9.84
N THR A 60 -8.90 3.39 10.32
CA THR A 60 -9.46 2.31 9.49
C THR A 60 -10.93 2.52 9.11
N ASP A 61 -11.69 3.13 9.97
CA ASP A 61 -13.10 3.46 9.81
C ASP A 61 -13.32 4.53 8.72
N LEU A 62 -12.57 5.62 8.78
CA LEU A 62 -12.66 6.71 7.82
C LEU A 62 -12.03 6.37 6.47
N LEU A 63 -10.92 5.62 6.46
CA LEU A 63 -10.20 5.33 5.23
C LEU A 63 -11.04 4.61 4.19
N ARG A 64 -11.95 3.73 4.61
CA ARG A 64 -12.89 3.05 3.70
C ARG A 64 -13.80 4.03 2.97
N ASP A 65 -14.33 5.02 3.69
CA ASP A 65 -15.21 6.03 3.10
C ASP A 65 -14.43 6.97 2.17
N VAL A 66 -13.21 7.36 2.55
CA VAL A 66 -12.32 8.17 1.72
C VAL A 66 -11.99 7.46 0.40
N VAL A 67 -11.60 6.20 0.44
CA VAL A 67 -11.28 5.42 -0.76
C VAL A 67 -12.51 5.23 -1.64
N LYS A 68 -13.66 4.97 -1.02
CA LYS A 68 -14.95 4.90 -1.75
C LYS A 68 -15.30 6.23 -2.42
N ALA A 69 -15.08 7.36 -1.74
CA ALA A 69 -15.35 8.69 -2.33
C ALA A 69 -14.46 8.94 -3.55
N ILE A 70 -13.16 8.62 -3.48
CA ILE A 70 -12.24 8.71 -4.63
C ILE A 70 -12.71 7.83 -5.79
N ARG A 71 -13.15 6.61 -5.52
CA ARG A 71 -13.67 5.73 -6.56
C ARG A 71 -14.91 6.30 -7.23
N LEU A 72 -15.84 6.86 -6.47
CA LEU A 72 -17.05 7.48 -7.03
C LEU A 72 -16.71 8.69 -7.89
N GLU A 73 -15.77 9.52 -7.48
CA GLU A 73 -15.26 10.64 -8.29
C GLU A 73 -14.64 10.15 -9.60
N LEU A 74 -13.83 9.07 -9.55
CA LEU A 74 -13.26 8.48 -10.77
C LEU A 74 -14.36 8.00 -11.74
N LEU A 75 -15.42 7.39 -11.24
CA LEU A 75 -16.56 6.96 -12.07
C LEU A 75 -17.30 8.14 -12.68
N GLU A 76 -17.50 9.24 -11.92
CA GLU A 76 -18.10 10.47 -12.42
C GLU A 76 -17.24 11.14 -13.51
N LEU A 77 -15.92 11.02 -13.41
CA LEU A 77 -14.98 11.48 -14.43
C LEU A 77 -14.90 10.55 -15.65
N GLY A 78 -15.68 9.47 -15.69
CA GLY A 78 -15.75 8.53 -16.82
C GLY A 78 -14.67 7.45 -16.79
N CYS A 79 -13.96 7.26 -15.68
CA CYS A 79 -13.05 6.14 -15.52
C CYS A 79 -13.80 4.82 -15.37
N ASP A 80 -13.22 3.75 -15.88
CA ASP A 80 -13.76 2.39 -15.74
C ASP A 80 -13.05 1.67 -14.58
N VAL A 81 -13.79 1.38 -13.50
CA VAL A 81 -13.27 0.67 -12.32
C VAL A 81 -13.83 -0.75 -12.30
N ARG A 82 -12.95 -1.74 -12.47
CA ARG A 82 -13.32 -3.15 -12.62
C ARG A 82 -12.87 -3.97 -11.42
N PHE A 83 -13.83 -4.38 -10.60
CA PHE A 83 -13.60 -5.36 -9.55
C PHE A 83 -13.68 -6.80 -10.06
N GLY A 84 -12.92 -7.70 -9.42
CA GLY A 84 -12.88 -9.10 -9.83
C GLY A 84 -12.15 -9.32 -11.16
N HIS A 85 -11.27 -8.38 -11.55
CA HIS A 85 -10.45 -8.50 -12.74
C HIS A 85 -8.97 -8.61 -12.35
N CYS A 86 -8.27 -9.51 -13.03
CA CYS A 86 -6.85 -9.79 -12.81
C CYS A 86 -6.07 -9.56 -14.11
N LEU A 87 -4.93 -8.87 -14.03
CA LEU A 87 -3.98 -8.78 -15.13
C LEU A 87 -3.29 -10.14 -15.30
N THR A 88 -3.36 -10.71 -16.51
CA THR A 88 -2.80 -12.03 -16.81
C THR A 88 -1.75 -12.01 -17.92
N GLY A 89 -1.51 -10.87 -18.56
CA GLY A 89 -0.49 -10.75 -19.58
C GLY A 89 -0.33 -9.35 -20.14
N LEU A 90 0.79 -9.14 -20.84
CA LEU A 90 1.10 -7.92 -21.58
C LEU A 90 1.27 -8.28 -23.05
N GLU A 91 0.71 -7.48 -23.93
CA GLU A 91 1.01 -7.55 -25.35
C GLU A 91 1.98 -6.42 -25.72
N ILE A 92 3.21 -6.81 -26.07
CA ILE A 92 4.27 -5.88 -26.41
C ILE A 92 4.66 -6.14 -27.87
N ARG A 93 4.56 -5.13 -28.73
CA ARG A 93 4.98 -5.20 -30.13
C ARG A 93 6.04 -4.14 -30.39
N ASN A 94 7.15 -4.55 -30.94
CA ASN A 94 8.30 -3.65 -31.23
C ASN A 94 8.74 -2.80 -30.03
N GLY A 95 8.70 -3.38 -28.80
CA GLY A 95 9.08 -2.70 -27.56
C GLY A 95 8.02 -1.73 -27.01
N GLN A 96 6.84 -1.69 -27.60
CA GLN A 96 5.73 -0.85 -27.13
C GLN A 96 4.58 -1.71 -26.63
N LEU A 97 4.00 -1.30 -25.50
CA LEU A 97 2.77 -1.90 -24.99
C LEU A 97 1.61 -1.56 -25.92
N THR A 98 0.84 -2.57 -26.32
CA THR A 98 -0.29 -2.40 -27.22
C THR A 98 -1.61 -2.87 -26.62
N ALA A 99 -1.56 -3.84 -25.68
CA ALA A 99 -2.73 -4.31 -24.99
C ALA A 99 -2.34 -5.01 -23.67
N LEU A 100 -3.29 -5.12 -22.77
CA LEU A 100 -3.25 -5.97 -21.58
C LEU A 100 -4.14 -7.19 -21.81
N LYS A 101 -3.72 -8.33 -21.31
CA LYS A 101 -4.57 -9.51 -21.15
C LYS A 101 -5.13 -9.52 -19.74
N ALA A 102 -6.42 -9.65 -19.61
CA ALA A 102 -7.10 -9.64 -18.32
C ALA A 102 -8.08 -10.80 -18.23
N GLN A 103 -8.25 -11.30 -17.01
CA GLN A 103 -9.25 -12.27 -16.64
C GLN A 103 -10.30 -11.60 -15.77
N GLY A 104 -11.53 -11.58 -16.23
CA GLY A 104 -12.69 -11.09 -15.49
C GLY A 104 -13.69 -12.20 -15.18
N PRO A 105 -14.82 -11.87 -14.51
CA PRO A 105 -15.88 -12.84 -14.20
C PRO A 105 -16.51 -13.49 -15.44
N GLN A 106 -16.46 -12.82 -16.58
CA GLN A 106 -17.03 -13.30 -17.85
C GLN A 106 -16.00 -14.04 -18.74
N GLY A 107 -14.77 -14.18 -18.28
CA GLY A 107 -13.69 -14.82 -19.02
C GLY A 107 -12.51 -13.90 -19.30
N ALA A 108 -11.57 -14.41 -20.10
CA ALA A 108 -10.41 -13.67 -20.54
C ALA A 108 -10.76 -12.67 -21.65
N TYR A 109 -10.11 -11.52 -21.66
CA TYR A 109 -10.26 -10.50 -22.70
C TYR A 109 -9.00 -9.66 -22.83
N ASP A 110 -8.85 -9.00 -23.97
CA ASP A 110 -7.79 -8.06 -24.25
C ASP A 110 -8.30 -6.62 -24.06
N LEU A 111 -7.48 -5.79 -23.43
CA LEU A 111 -7.72 -4.37 -23.22
C LEU A 111 -6.64 -3.56 -23.94
N PRO A 112 -6.96 -2.91 -25.07
CA PRO A 112 -6.00 -2.06 -25.76
C PRO A 112 -5.53 -0.92 -24.86
N CYS A 113 -4.23 -0.75 -24.72
CA CYS A 113 -3.64 0.39 -24.03
C CYS A 113 -2.18 0.59 -24.45
N ASP A 114 -1.70 1.81 -24.36
CA ASP A 114 -0.34 2.24 -24.69
C ASP A 114 0.48 2.62 -23.45
N ALA A 115 -0.16 2.69 -22.30
CA ALA A 115 0.48 2.99 -21.03
C ALA A 115 -0.16 2.20 -19.88
N LEU A 116 0.65 1.68 -18.97
CA LEU A 116 0.23 0.92 -17.80
C LEU A 116 0.91 1.45 -16.55
N ILE A 117 0.13 1.77 -15.53
CA ILE A 117 0.62 2.04 -14.18
C ILE A 117 0.40 0.78 -13.34
N LEU A 118 1.50 0.16 -12.89
CA LEU A 118 1.47 -1.02 -12.04
C LEU A 118 1.54 -0.61 -10.57
N ALA A 119 0.49 -0.92 -9.83
CA ALA A 119 0.41 -0.70 -8.39
C ALA A 119 -0.14 -1.92 -7.65
N PRO A 120 0.40 -3.15 -7.89
CA PRO A 120 -0.18 -4.41 -7.42
C PRO A 120 0.04 -4.63 -5.92
N GLY A 121 0.87 -3.83 -5.27
CA GLY A 121 1.31 -4.04 -3.90
C GLY A 121 2.47 -5.04 -3.78
N HIS A 122 2.96 -5.20 -2.56
CA HIS A 122 4.15 -5.99 -2.26
C HIS A 122 3.97 -7.51 -2.45
N SER A 123 2.75 -8.01 -2.28
CA SER A 123 2.48 -9.46 -2.21
C SER A 123 2.05 -10.09 -3.54
N ALA A 124 1.97 -9.33 -4.61
CA ALA A 124 1.54 -9.79 -5.94
C ALA A 124 2.68 -10.48 -6.69
N ARG A 125 3.08 -11.67 -6.23
CA ARG A 125 4.20 -12.43 -6.80
C ARG A 125 3.92 -12.90 -8.22
N ASP A 126 2.70 -13.32 -8.49
CA ASP A 126 2.19 -13.67 -9.81
C ASP A 126 2.36 -12.53 -10.83
N THR A 127 2.11 -11.30 -10.42
CA THR A 127 2.35 -10.13 -11.28
C THR A 127 3.85 -9.92 -11.54
N PHE A 128 4.72 -10.13 -10.56
CA PHE A 128 6.16 -10.01 -10.77
C PHE A 128 6.70 -11.10 -11.69
N GLU A 129 6.21 -12.33 -11.57
CA GLU A 129 6.54 -13.44 -12.47
C GLU A 129 6.10 -13.13 -13.90
N LEU A 130 4.86 -12.65 -14.08
CA LEU A 130 4.33 -12.22 -15.38
C LEU A 130 5.22 -11.12 -16.02
N LEU A 131 5.65 -10.13 -15.24
CA LEU A 131 6.52 -9.07 -15.76
C LEU A 131 7.88 -9.61 -16.20
N LEU A 132 8.44 -10.52 -15.42
CA LEU A 132 9.73 -11.16 -15.74
C LEU A 132 9.62 -11.97 -17.03
N GLU A 133 8.55 -12.77 -17.17
CA GLU A 133 8.26 -13.55 -18.38
C GLU A 133 8.03 -12.65 -19.62
N ALA A 134 7.42 -11.48 -19.41
CA ALA A 134 7.25 -10.48 -20.48
C ALA A 134 8.55 -9.72 -20.83
N GLY A 135 9.69 -10.04 -20.18
CA GLY A 135 10.98 -9.42 -20.43
C GLY A 135 11.14 -8.03 -19.80
N VAL A 136 10.27 -7.65 -18.86
CA VAL A 136 10.44 -6.39 -18.11
C VAL A 136 11.60 -6.56 -17.12
N PRO A 137 12.62 -5.69 -17.14
CA PRO A 137 13.76 -5.83 -16.25
C PRO A 137 13.35 -5.57 -14.80
N LEU A 138 13.61 -6.54 -13.91
CA LEU A 138 13.39 -6.44 -12.49
C LEU A 138 14.73 -6.42 -11.75
N ALA A 139 14.85 -5.57 -10.74
CA ALA A 139 16.01 -5.51 -9.88
C ALA A 139 15.62 -5.87 -8.42
N PRO A 140 16.39 -6.74 -7.75
CA PRO A 140 16.16 -7.02 -6.35
C PRO A 140 16.37 -5.75 -5.52
N LYS A 141 15.51 -5.53 -4.54
CA LYS A 141 15.58 -4.38 -3.65
C LYS A 141 15.69 -4.85 -2.19
N PRO A 142 16.60 -4.30 -1.40
CA PRO A 142 16.68 -4.65 0.02
C PRO A 142 15.40 -4.24 0.75
N PHE A 143 15.04 -5.00 1.75
CA PHE A 143 13.91 -4.72 2.62
C PHE A 143 14.31 -4.80 4.10
N ALA A 144 13.55 -4.16 4.96
CA ALA A 144 13.78 -4.20 6.40
C ALA A 144 13.02 -5.38 7.02
N ILE A 145 13.71 -6.17 7.82
CA ILE A 145 13.12 -7.21 8.68
C ILE A 145 13.07 -6.67 10.10
N GLY A 146 11.97 -6.93 10.79
CA GLY A 146 11.82 -6.55 12.18
C GLY A 146 10.82 -7.46 12.89
N VAL A 147 10.72 -7.28 14.19
CA VAL A 147 9.73 -7.93 15.05
C VAL A 147 8.74 -6.90 15.57
N ARG A 148 7.51 -7.33 15.80
CA ARG A 148 6.53 -6.54 16.53
C ARG A 148 6.79 -6.74 18.03
N ILE A 149 6.94 -5.62 18.74
CA ILE A 149 7.05 -5.61 20.20
C ILE A 149 5.82 -4.87 20.75
N GLU A 150 5.17 -5.44 21.74
CA GLU A 150 4.04 -4.84 22.43
C GLU A 150 4.40 -4.56 23.89
N HIS A 151 4.01 -3.38 24.37
CA HIS A 151 4.20 -2.93 25.74
C HIS A 151 2.89 -2.40 26.32
N ALA A 152 2.75 -2.48 27.63
CA ALA A 152 1.73 -1.72 28.32
C ALA A 152 2.02 -0.21 28.17
N GLN A 153 1.09 0.54 27.57
CA GLN A 153 1.27 1.98 27.30
C GLN A 153 1.60 2.78 28.57
N ALA A 154 0.97 2.45 29.70
CA ALA A 154 1.24 3.10 30.98
C ALA A 154 2.69 2.93 31.43
N ALA A 155 3.25 1.73 31.30
CA ALA A 155 4.64 1.46 31.66
C ALA A 155 5.62 2.25 30.79
N LEU A 156 5.34 2.32 29.48
CA LEU A 156 6.14 3.10 28.55
C LEU A 156 6.07 4.59 28.84
N SER A 157 4.86 5.14 29.01
CA SER A 157 4.66 6.55 29.31
C SER A 157 5.30 6.96 30.63
N GLN A 158 5.21 6.12 31.65
CA GLN A 158 5.84 6.34 32.95
C GLN A 158 7.36 6.33 32.84
N ALA A 159 7.94 5.40 32.07
CA ALA A 159 9.39 5.33 31.86
C ALA A 159 9.93 6.56 31.12
N GLN A 160 9.20 7.10 30.15
CA GLN A 160 9.64 8.26 29.36
C GLN A 160 9.38 9.60 30.07
N PHE A 161 8.21 9.76 30.67
CA PHE A 161 7.76 11.05 31.19
C PHE A 161 7.83 11.17 32.73
N GLY A 162 8.22 10.09 33.42
CA GLY A 162 8.29 10.08 34.89
C GLY A 162 6.95 10.42 35.53
N PRO A 163 6.95 11.20 36.66
CA PRO A 163 5.71 11.52 37.38
C PRO A 163 4.65 12.29 36.59
N ALA A 164 5.05 12.95 35.49
CA ALA A 164 4.15 13.77 34.68
C ALA A 164 3.37 12.97 33.61
N TRP A 165 3.59 11.67 33.47
CA TRP A 165 3.10 10.85 32.38
C TRP A 165 1.58 10.88 32.16
N GLN A 166 0.80 11.02 33.25
CA GLN A 166 -0.66 11.08 33.17
C GLN A 166 -1.21 12.38 32.56
N ARG A 167 -0.37 13.42 32.50
CA ARG A 167 -0.73 14.76 31.97
C ARG A 167 -0.24 14.99 30.55
N LEU A 168 0.46 14.02 29.99
CA LEU A 168 1.06 14.08 28.66
C LEU A 168 0.39 13.07 27.72
N PRO A 169 0.45 13.29 26.41
CA PRO A 169 0.01 12.30 25.42
C PRO A 169 0.71 10.96 25.62
N ALA A 170 0.16 9.91 25.02
CA ALA A 170 0.78 8.58 25.03
C ALA A 170 2.20 8.65 24.49
N ALA A 171 3.16 8.09 25.22
CA ALA A 171 4.54 8.02 24.80
C ALA A 171 4.68 7.10 23.59
N ASP A 172 5.46 7.52 22.62
CA ASP A 172 5.87 6.69 21.49
C ASP A 172 7.40 6.59 21.41
N TYR A 173 7.90 5.56 20.77
CA TYR A 173 9.32 5.42 20.48
C TYR A 173 9.54 4.65 19.18
N LYS A 174 10.68 4.87 18.56
CA LYS A 174 11.14 4.13 17.41
C LYS A 174 12.46 3.44 17.78
N PRO A 175 12.41 2.18 18.25
CA PRO A 175 13.63 1.43 18.48
C PRO A 175 14.30 1.15 17.13
N VAL A 176 15.50 1.67 16.94
CA VAL A 176 16.31 1.40 15.75
C VAL A 176 17.63 0.85 16.25
N SER A 177 17.91 -0.40 15.91
CA SER A 177 19.21 -1.01 16.06
C SER A 177 19.73 -1.37 14.68
N TYR A 178 20.82 -0.76 14.27
CA TYR A 178 21.52 -1.15 13.06
C TYR A 178 22.46 -2.31 13.40
N THR A 179 21.97 -3.53 13.24
CA THR A 179 22.85 -4.69 13.20
C THR A 179 23.33 -4.83 11.76
N HIS A 180 24.65 -4.88 11.54
CA HIS A 180 25.23 -5.32 10.28
C HIS A 180 25.05 -6.85 10.15
N LEU A 181 23.81 -7.25 9.95
CA LEU A 181 23.53 -8.60 9.48
C LEU A 181 23.90 -8.61 7.98
N THR A 182 25.10 -9.05 7.68
CA THR A 182 25.38 -9.64 6.38
C THR A 182 24.56 -10.92 6.32
N LEU A 183 23.34 -10.82 5.80
CA LEU A 183 22.60 -12.00 5.40
C LEU A 183 23.47 -12.73 4.38
N PRO A 184 23.73 -14.04 4.58
CA PRO A 184 24.34 -14.82 3.52
C PRO A 184 23.50 -14.60 2.26
N THR A 185 24.17 -14.20 1.19
CA THR A 185 23.56 -14.04 -0.13
C THR A 185 23.22 -15.42 -0.69
N ASN A 186 22.32 -16.13 -0.04
CA ASN A 186 21.68 -17.25 -0.68
C ASN A 186 20.65 -16.68 -1.65
N ARG A 187 21.08 -16.64 -2.89
CA ARG A 187 20.23 -16.51 -4.06
C ARG A 187 19.37 -17.77 -4.12
N GLU A 188 18.24 -17.75 -3.44
CA GLU A 188 17.12 -18.62 -3.79
C GLU A 188 15.91 -17.74 -3.91
N VAL A 189 15.46 -17.67 -5.15
CA VAL A 189 14.28 -16.98 -5.64
C VAL A 189 13.02 -17.65 -5.10
#